data_a89f7fa25f81bc5b8de4b656bd206606
#
_entry.id   a89f7fa25f81bc5b8de4b656bd206606
#
_cell.length_a   1.000
_cell.length_b   1.000
_cell.length_c   1.000
_cell.angle_alpha   90.00
_cell.angle_beta   90.00
_cell.angle_gamma   90.00
#
_symmetry.space_group_name_H-M   'P 1'
#
loop_
_entity.id
_entity.type
_entity.pdbx_description
1 polymer ?
#
loop_
_entity_poly.entity_id
_entity_poly.type
_entity_poly.pdbx_seq_one_letter_code
_entity_poly.pdbx_strand_id
1 'polypeptide(L)'
;MHTSPRFEGIWLPIVTPFHRGDVDHRALARLARHYAAAGIAGFVAGATTGEGVLLDAREQDAVFATLRDAVPDRPIVVGLTASATHAAAARARELAALCPDGLLVTPPVYVRPTQDGIRRHVEAIVEAADLPVLVYNIPYRTGVNVELDTLQALARDARVAGIKECGGTLERMSRLVHETPLAVLSGDDNQNFAALCAGAHGTIASSAHVLPERHVRMHALLRDGRLADARHIAVALQPLVAALFAEPNPAPVKAVLAAQGWCDDGLRLPFVPASDALRARLRTLCAELDAHAPASAMA
;
A
#
# COMPACT_ATOMS: atom_id res chain seq x y z
N MET A 1 -24.58 -12.98 -0.05
CA MET A 1 -24.15 -11.66 -0.53
C MET A 1 -22.78 -11.40 0.09
N HIS A 2 -21.70 -11.58 -0.67
CA HIS A 2 -20.38 -11.11 -0.24
C HIS A 2 -20.43 -9.59 -0.28
N THR A 3 -20.47 -8.95 0.87
CA THR A 3 -20.22 -7.51 0.94
C THR A 3 -18.77 -7.31 0.50
N SER A 4 -18.56 -6.62 -0.62
CA SER A 4 -17.22 -6.21 -1.04
C SER A 4 -16.51 -5.56 0.15
N PRO A 5 -15.24 -5.89 0.41
CA PRO A 5 -14.52 -5.30 1.53
C PRO A 5 -14.55 -3.78 1.40
N ARG A 6 -14.91 -3.08 2.45
CA ARG A 6 -14.82 -1.62 2.48
C ARG A 6 -13.35 -1.26 2.47
N PHE A 7 -12.89 -0.63 1.38
CA PHE A 7 -11.53 -0.12 1.27
C PHE A 7 -11.44 1.22 2.01
N GLU A 8 -11.34 1.15 3.33
CA GLU A 8 -11.21 2.32 4.21
C GLU A 8 -10.16 2.06 5.30
N GLY A 9 -9.68 3.12 5.96
CA GLY A 9 -8.69 3.00 7.01
C GLY A 9 -7.25 2.95 6.51
N ILE A 10 -6.36 2.47 7.37
CA ILE A 10 -4.92 2.37 7.05
C ILE A 10 -4.62 0.97 6.56
N TRP A 11 -4.29 0.86 5.28
CA TRP A 11 -3.83 -0.37 4.62
C TRP A 11 -2.31 -0.39 4.54
N LEU A 12 -1.73 -1.57 4.72
CA LEU A 12 -0.29 -1.75 4.69
C LEU A 12 0.16 -2.49 3.42
N PRO A 13 0.95 -1.85 2.53
CA PRO A 13 1.63 -2.56 1.46
C PRO A 13 2.82 -3.31 2.06
N ILE A 14 2.55 -4.49 2.65
CA ILE A 14 3.51 -5.20 3.49
C ILE A 14 4.80 -5.52 2.75
N VAL A 15 5.94 -5.33 3.41
CA VAL A 15 7.24 -5.76 2.88
C VAL A 15 7.29 -7.27 2.72
N THR A 16 8.06 -7.76 1.75
CA THR A 16 8.44 -9.18 1.66
C THR A 16 9.81 -9.33 2.32
N PRO A 17 9.91 -9.90 3.54
CA PRO A 17 11.20 -10.18 4.17
C PRO A 17 11.97 -11.23 3.38
N PHE A 18 13.28 -11.05 3.27
CA PHE A 18 14.18 -12.06 2.69
C PHE A 18 15.23 -12.47 3.73
N HIS A 19 15.56 -13.76 3.73
CA HIS A 19 16.69 -14.31 4.47
C HIS A 19 17.54 -15.16 3.52
N ARG A 20 18.80 -14.79 3.34
CA ARG A 20 19.76 -15.46 2.42
C ARG A 20 19.25 -15.56 0.97
N GLY A 21 18.43 -14.59 0.52
CA GLY A 21 17.89 -14.52 -0.83
C GLY A 21 16.49 -15.13 -1.00
N ASP A 22 16.06 -15.98 -0.09
CA ASP A 22 14.72 -16.59 -0.08
C ASP A 22 13.72 -15.76 0.72
N VAL A 23 12.42 -15.91 0.44
CA VAL A 23 11.36 -15.26 1.21
C VAL A 23 11.32 -15.82 2.63
N ASP A 24 11.44 -14.95 3.63
CA ASP A 24 11.29 -15.33 5.04
C ASP A 24 9.82 -15.31 5.45
N HIS A 25 9.12 -16.40 5.19
CA HIS A 25 7.71 -16.58 5.54
C HIS A 25 7.44 -16.48 7.04
N ARG A 26 8.42 -16.85 7.90
CA ARG A 26 8.29 -16.74 9.35
C ARG A 26 8.28 -15.30 9.81
N ALA A 27 9.19 -14.47 9.32
CA ALA A 27 9.22 -13.04 9.60
C ALA A 27 7.97 -12.36 9.02
N LEU A 28 7.54 -12.71 7.80
CA LEU A 28 6.34 -12.19 7.17
C LEU A 28 5.10 -12.44 8.02
N ALA A 29 4.88 -13.68 8.48
CA ALA A 29 3.74 -14.03 9.34
C ALA A 29 3.77 -13.28 10.69
N ARG A 30 4.96 -13.10 11.28
CA ARG A 30 5.14 -12.35 12.52
C ARG A 30 4.79 -10.86 12.33
N LEU A 31 5.27 -10.25 11.24
CA LEU A 31 4.95 -8.88 10.88
C LEU A 31 3.46 -8.69 10.63
N ALA A 32 2.83 -9.59 9.88
CA ALA A 32 1.40 -9.51 9.60
C ALA A 32 0.55 -9.50 10.88
N ARG A 33 0.85 -10.39 11.83
CA ARG A 33 0.15 -10.44 13.12
C ARG A 33 0.37 -9.18 13.95
N HIS A 34 1.59 -8.65 13.96
CA HIS A 34 1.92 -7.40 14.65
C HIS A 34 1.07 -6.24 14.09
N TYR A 35 1.03 -6.07 12.78
CA TYR A 35 0.27 -4.99 12.16
C TYR A 35 -1.25 -5.15 12.29
N ALA A 36 -1.74 -6.39 12.23
CA ALA A 36 -3.15 -6.67 12.49
C ALA A 36 -3.55 -6.29 13.92
N ALA A 37 -2.68 -6.58 14.91
CA ALA A 37 -2.89 -6.20 16.32
C ALA A 37 -2.81 -4.67 16.51
N ALA A 38 -1.99 -3.96 15.75
CA ALA A 38 -1.91 -2.50 15.74
C ALA A 38 -3.12 -1.80 15.10
N GLY A 39 -4.07 -2.55 14.53
CA GLY A 39 -5.29 -2.01 13.94
C GLY A 39 -5.20 -1.65 12.46
N ILE A 40 -4.21 -2.17 11.74
CA ILE A 40 -4.15 -2.07 10.27
C ILE A 40 -5.41 -2.70 9.67
N ALA A 41 -6.07 -1.97 8.77
CA ALA A 41 -7.36 -2.34 8.22
C ALA A 41 -7.27 -3.49 7.21
N GLY A 42 -6.20 -3.57 6.46
CA GLY A 42 -5.95 -4.60 5.46
C GLY A 42 -4.53 -4.57 4.90
N PHE A 43 -4.19 -5.57 4.12
CA PHE A 43 -2.84 -5.74 3.58
C PHE A 43 -2.83 -5.72 2.06
N VAL A 44 -1.74 -5.22 1.49
CA VAL A 44 -1.45 -5.38 0.05
C VAL A 44 -0.18 -6.21 -0.09
N ALA A 45 -0.33 -7.43 -0.60
CA ALA A 45 0.76 -8.35 -0.86
C ALA A 45 1.38 -8.06 -2.24
N GLY A 46 2.70 -8.14 -2.38
CA GLY A 46 3.38 -8.09 -3.66
C GLY A 46 3.18 -6.80 -4.48
N ALA A 47 2.92 -5.65 -3.81
CA ALA A 47 2.98 -4.34 -4.45
C ALA A 47 4.43 -3.81 -4.46
N THR A 48 4.64 -2.52 -4.75
CA THR A 48 5.97 -1.90 -4.81
C THR A 48 6.79 -2.14 -3.55
N THR A 49 6.21 -1.88 -2.37
CA THR A 49 6.87 -2.06 -1.07
C THR A 49 7.19 -3.52 -0.76
N GLY A 50 6.34 -4.43 -1.23
CA GLY A 50 6.55 -5.88 -1.13
C GLY A 50 7.45 -6.45 -2.24
N GLU A 51 8.14 -5.59 -3.02
CA GLU A 51 9.03 -6.00 -4.11
C GLU A 51 8.37 -6.95 -5.13
N GLY A 52 7.06 -6.81 -5.34
CA GLY A 52 6.24 -7.77 -6.09
C GLY A 52 6.70 -8.06 -7.52
N VAL A 53 7.31 -7.06 -8.21
CA VAL A 53 7.86 -7.25 -9.56
C VAL A 53 9.19 -8.03 -9.57
N LEU A 54 9.76 -8.29 -8.40
CA LEU A 54 11.00 -9.06 -8.21
C LEU A 54 10.72 -10.47 -7.62
N LEU A 55 9.46 -10.79 -7.39
CA LEU A 55 8.99 -12.13 -7.01
C LEU A 55 8.55 -12.88 -8.28
N ASP A 56 8.84 -14.18 -8.32
CA ASP A 56 8.17 -15.03 -9.29
C ASP A 56 6.72 -15.33 -8.87
N ALA A 57 5.94 -15.97 -9.75
CA ALA A 57 4.53 -16.25 -9.49
C ALA A 57 4.34 -17.17 -8.26
N ARG A 58 5.21 -18.17 -8.07
CA ARG A 58 5.12 -19.10 -6.93
C ARG A 58 5.44 -18.39 -5.61
N GLU A 59 6.44 -17.52 -5.60
CA GLU A 59 6.79 -16.73 -4.43
C GLU A 59 5.66 -15.77 -4.06
N GLN A 60 5.05 -15.09 -5.06
CA GLN A 60 3.91 -14.21 -4.83
C GLN A 60 2.72 -14.98 -4.24
N ASP A 61 2.42 -16.17 -4.76
CA ASP A 61 1.37 -17.05 -4.25
C ASP A 61 1.67 -17.50 -2.81
N ALA A 62 2.92 -17.88 -2.51
CA ALA A 62 3.35 -18.29 -1.18
C ALA A 62 3.33 -17.14 -0.17
N VAL A 63 3.68 -15.90 -0.59
CA VAL A 63 3.54 -14.69 0.23
C VAL A 63 2.08 -14.46 0.58
N PHE A 64 1.16 -14.53 -0.40
CA PHE A 64 -0.27 -14.40 -0.15
C PHE A 64 -0.78 -15.48 0.82
N ALA A 65 -0.44 -16.75 0.60
CA ALA A 65 -0.84 -17.87 1.46
C ALA A 65 -0.36 -17.66 2.90
N THR A 66 0.90 -17.24 3.08
CA THR A 66 1.46 -16.93 4.41
C THR A 66 0.69 -15.82 5.13
N LEU A 67 0.31 -14.77 4.41
CA LEU A 67 -0.48 -13.68 4.98
C LEU A 67 -1.89 -14.16 5.35
N ARG A 68 -2.55 -14.90 4.46
CA ARG A 68 -3.89 -15.44 4.71
C ARG A 68 -3.93 -16.33 5.95
N ASP A 69 -2.92 -17.22 6.10
CA ASP A 69 -2.79 -18.09 7.28
C ASP A 69 -2.48 -17.30 8.56
N ALA A 70 -1.69 -16.23 8.45
CA ALA A 70 -1.29 -15.43 9.62
C ALA A 70 -2.39 -14.51 10.13
N VAL A 71 -3.24 -13.97 9.24
CA VAL A 71 -4.28 -12.97 9.53
C VAL A 71 -5.57 -13.26 8.75
N PRO A 72 -6.25 -14.40 9.02
CA PRO A 72 -7.40 -14.87 8.25
C PRO A 72 -8.58 -13.89 8.24
N ASP A 73 -8.70 -13.07 9.29
CA ASP A 73 -9.80 -12.12 9.47
C ASP A 73 -9.52 -10.73 8.85
N ARG A 74 -8.36 -10.55 8.20
CA ARG A 74 -8.01 -9.29 7.57
C ARG A 74 -8.10 -9.39 6.05
N PRO A 75 -8.66 -8.38 5.36
CA PRO A 75 -8.66 -8.38 3.90
C PRO A 75 -7.24 -8.24 3.35
N ILE A 76 -6.96 -9.01 2.30
CA ILE A 76 -5.67 -9.03 1.61
C ILE A 76 -5.90 -8.83 0.12
N VAL A 77 -5.32 -7.76 -0.41
CA VAL A 77 -5.29 -7.43 -1.83
C VAL A 77 -3.92 -7.83 -2.40
N VAL A 78 -3.88 -8.35 -3.62
CA VAL A 78 -2.62 -8.73 -4.27
C VAL A 78 -2.26 -7.73 -5.37
N GLY A 79 -1.02 -7.26 -5.37
CA GLY A 79 -0.49 -6.37 -6.40
C GLY A 79 -0.28 -7.09 -7.73
N LEU A 80 -0.76 -6.49 -8.82
CA LEU A 80 -0.58 -6.97 -10.18
C LEU A 80 -0.01 -5.86 -11.05
N THR A 81 1.23 -6.04 -11.49
CA THR A 81 1.95 -5.12 -12.38
C THR A 81 2.47 -5.87 -13.59
N ALA A 82 2.06 -5.50 -14.78
CA ALA A 82 2.52 -6.08 -16.03
C ALA A 82 2.43 -5.06 -17.18
N SER A 83 3.29 -5.20 -18.19
CA SER A 83 3.24 -4.37 -19.39
C SER A 83 2.27 -4.91 -20.43
N ALA A 84 2.14 -6.23 -20.56
CA ALA A 84 1.29 -6.87 -21.56
C ALA A 84 -0.07 -7.28 -20.98
N THR A 85 -1.15 -6.81 -21.59
CA THR A 85 -2.53 -7.06 -21.12
C THR A 85 -2.86 -8.55 -21.04
N HIS A 86 -2.47 -9.35 -22.02
CA HIS A 86 -2.75 -10.78 -22.01
C HIS A 86 -2.06 -11.51 -20.84
N ALA A 87 -0.81 -11.13 -20.51
CA ALA A 87 -0.08 -11.69 -19.38
C ALA A 87 -0.71 -11.25 -18.04
N ALA A 88 -1.11 -9.98 -17.94
CA ALA A 88 -1.83 -9.47 -16.77
C ALA A 88 -3.16 -10.21 -16.55
N ALA A 89 -3.96 -10.40 -17.60
CA ALA A 89 -5.23 -11.13 -17.51
C ALA A 89 -5.03 -12.62 -17.18
N ALA A 90 -4.00 -13.27 -17.72
CA ALA A 90 -3.65 -14.65 -17.34
C ALA A 90 -3.29 -14.74 -15.86
N ARG A 91 -2.39 -13.85 -15.38
CA ARG A 91 -2.00 -13.82 -13.97
C ARG A 91 -3.16 -13.48 -13.05
N ALA A 92 -4.07 -12.60 -13.47
CA ALA A 92 -5.27 -12.25 -12.72
C ALA A 92 -6.18 -13.49 -12.47
N ARG A 93 -6.35 -14.38 -13.46
CA ARG A 93 -7.08 -15.65 -13.29
C ARG A 93 -6.41 -16.57 -12.28
N GLU A 94 -5.07 -16.70 -12.35
CA GLU A 94 -4.30 -17.51 -11.40
C GLU A 94 -4.45 -16.97 -9.98
N LEU A 95 -4.32 -15.66 -9.79
CA LEU A 95 -4.49 -15.00 -8.49
C LEU A 95 -5.91 -15.16 -7.97
N ALA A 96 -6.93 -15.07 -8.83
CA ALA A 96 -8.32 -15.24 -8.43
C ALA A 96 -8.60 -16.63 -7.83
N ALA A 97 -7.91 -17.68 -8.32
CA ALA A 97 -8.01 -19.02 -7.76
C ALA A 97 -7.53 -19.12 -6.30
N LEU A 98 -6.71 -18.16 -5.83
CA LEU A 98 -6.26 -18.08 -4.44
C LEU A 98 -7.27 -17.35 -3.52
N CYS A 99 -8.35 -16.81 -4.08
CA CYS A 99 -9.40 -16.07 -3.37
C CYS A 99 -8.89 -14.88 -2.53
N PRO A 100 -8.10 -13.95 -3.10
CA PRO A 100 -7.80 -12.69 -2.42
C PRO A 100 -9.06 -11.81 -2.34
N ASP A 101 -9.04 -10.81 -1.47
CA ASP A 101 -10.16 -9.86 -1.33
C ASP A 101 -10.18 -8.81 -2.45
N GLY A 102 -9.20 -8.81 -3.33
CA GLY A 102 -9.10 -7.97 -4.51
C GLY A 102 -7.71 -7.91 -5.11
N LEU A 103 -7.59 -7.16 -6.20
CA LEU A 103 -6.31 -6.91 -6.88
C LEU A 103 -5.99 -5.41 -6.86
N LEU A 104 -4.71 -5.06 -6.68
CA LEU A 104 -4.19 -3.70 -6.88
C LEU A 104 -3.44 -3.66 -8.21
N VAL A 105 -4.02 -2.99 -9.21
CA VAL A 105 -3.60 -3.07 -10.61
C VAL A 105 -2.99 -1.74 -11.06
N THR A 106 -1.73 -1.75 -11.51
CA THR A 106 -1.11 -0.59 -12.14
C THR A 106 -1.49 -0.47 -13.62
N PRO A 107 -1.52 0.74 -14.19
CA PRO A 107 -1.39 0.88 -15.63
C PRO A 107 -0.14 0.13 -16.13
N PRO A 108 -0.14 -0.29 -17.43
CA PRO A 108 1.04 -0.91 -18.02
C PRO A 108 2.30 -0.07 -17.80
N VAL A 109 3.35 -0.69 -17.26
CA VAL A 109 4.63 -0.03 -16.99
C VAL A 109 5.48 0.05 -18.25
N TYR A 110 6.34 1.06 -18.38
CA TYR A 110 7.30 1.27 -19.46
C TYR A 110 6.69 1.72 -20.81
N VAL A 111 5.60 1.09 -21.27
CA VAL A 111 5.02 1.31 -22.63
C VAL A 111 4.17 2.57 -22.76
N ARG A 112 3.77 3.21 -21.67
CA ARG A 112 3.03 4.49 -21.62
C ARG A 112 1.83 4.54 -22.57
N PRO A 113 0.80 3.70 -22.37
CA PRO A 113 -0.37 3.63 -23.24
C PRO A 113 -1.23 4.90 -23.18
N THR A 114 -2.12 5.04 -24.18
CA THR A 114 -3.20 6.05 -24.15
C THR A 114 -4.23 5.71 -23.06
N GLN A 115 -5.11 6.66 -22.75
CA GLN A 115 -6.18 6.46 -21.78
C GLN A 115 -7.12 5.31 -22.18
N ASP A 116 -7.44 5.15 -23.47
CA ASP A 116 -8.20 4.00 -23.96
C ASP A 116 -7.44 2.67 -23.78
N GLY A 117 -6.11 2.70 -23.99
CA GLY A 117 -5.26 1.55 -23.73
C GLY A 117 -5.25 1.15 -22.25
N ILE A 118 -5.17 2.13 -21.32
CA ILE A 118 -5.27 1.90 -19.88
C ILE A 118 -6.63 1.29 -19.53
N ARG A 119 -7.71 1.89 -20.03
CA ARG A 119 -9.07 1.42 -19.79
C ARG A 119 -9.23 -0.05 -20.19
N ARG A 120 -8.89 -0.39 -21.44
CA ARG A 120 -8.98 -1.78 -21.94
C ARG A 120 -8.10 -2.76 -21.18
N HIS A 121 -6.94 -2.30 -20.72
CA HIS A 121 -6.05 -3.14 -19.90
C HIS A 121 -6.71 -3.51 -18.57
N VAL A 122 -7.27 -2.53 -17.86
CA VAL A 122 -7.95 -2.75 -16.57
C VAL A 122 -9.22 -3.59 -16.78
N GLU A 123 -10.05 -3.28 -17.79
CA GLU A 123 -11.25 -4.05 -18.12
C GLU A 123 -10.93 -5.53 -18.38
N ALA A 124 -9.86 -5.82 -19.14
CA ALA A 124 -9.44 -7.21 -19.40
C ALA A 124 -9.00 -7.95 -18.12
N ILE A 125 -8.42 -7.26 -17.15
CA ILE A 125 -8.03 -7.82 -15.85
C ILE A 125 -9.27 -8.07 -15.00
N VAL A 126 -10.17 -7.09 -14.92
CA VAL A 126 -11.46 -7.21 -14.19
C VAL A 126 -12.26 -8.40 -14.69
N GLU A 127 -12.38 -8.54 -16.01
CA GLU A 127 -13.09 -9.66 -16.63
C GLU A 127 -12.43 -11.02 -16.37
N ALA A 128 -11.09 -11.03 -16.33
CA ALA A 128 -10.33 -12.27 -16.11
C ALA A 128 -10.38 -12.73 -14.66
N ALA A 129 -10.39 -11.83 -13.69
CA ALA A 129 -10.31 -12.14 -12.26
C ALA A 129 -11.67 -12.33 -11.61
N ASP A 130 -12.68 -11.59 -12.06
CA ASP A 130 -14.01 -11.49 -11.40
C ASP A 130 -13.91 -11.15 -9.90
N LEU A 131 -12.97 -10.28 -9.55
CA LEU A 131 -12.67 -9.81 -8.19
C LEU A 131 -12.73 -8.29 -8.12
N PRO A 132 -12.88 -7.71 -6.91
CA PRO A 132 -12.68 -6.28 -6.71
C PRO A 132 -11.29 -5.83 -7.17
N VAL A 133 -11.24 -4.75 -7.96
CA VAL A 133 -10.00 -4.16 -8.46
C VAL A 133 -9.85 -2.74 -7.93
N LEU A 134 -8.67 -2.45 -7.35
CA LEU A 134 -8.22 -1.10 -7.08
C LEU A 134 -7.23 -0.69 -8.17
N VAL A 135 -7.51 0.40 -8.85
CA VAL A 135 -6.57 0.99 -9.80
C VAL A 135 -5.43 1.66 -9.04
N TYR A 136 -4.19 1.37 -9.41
CA TYR A 136 -3.03 1.99 -8.79
C TYR A 136 -2.44 3.05 -9.69
N ASN A 137 -2.84 4.31 -9.49
CA ASN A 137 -2.27 5.44 -10.20
C ASN A 137 -0.95 5.87 -9.56
N ILE A 138 0.15 5.66 -10.29
CA ILE A 138 1.50 5.99 -9.83
C ILE A 138 2.36 6.49 -11.01
N PRO A 139 2.08 7.70 -11.52
CA PRO A 139 2.64 8.19 -12.78
C PRO A 139 4.16 8.34 -12.78
N TYR A 140 4.79 8.61 -11.64
CA TYR A 140 6.25 8.70 -11.56
C TYR A 140 6.97 7.33 -11.70
N ARG A 141 6.24 6.19 -11.65
CA ARG A 141 6.76 4.84 -11.93
C ARG A 141 6.26 4.30 -13.26
N THR A 142 4.98 4.50 -13.59
CA THR A 142 4.39 3.98 -14.83
C THR A 142 4.66 4.89 -16.04
N GLY A 143 5.01 6.17 -15.79
CA GLY A 143 5.21 7.17 -16.83
C GLY A 143 3.91 7.69 -17.46
N VAL A 144 2.75 7.30 -16.93
CA VAL A 144 1.41 7.72 -17.41
C VAL A 144 0.47 7.90 -16.23
N ASN A 145 -0.33 8.98 -16.28
CA ASN A 145 -1.39 9.24 -15.33
C ASN A 145 -2.69 8.57 -15.81
N VAL A 146 -3.50 8.08 -14.89
CA VAL A 146 -4.89 7.65 -15.19
C VAL A 146 -5.79 8.85 -15.00
N GLU A 147 -6.33 9.38 -16.09
CA GLU A 147 -7.17 10.58 -16.06
C GLU A 147 -8.52 10.32 -15.38
N LEU A 148 -9.13 11.39 -14.85
CA LEU A 148 -10.40 11.28 -14.12
C LEU A 148 -11.51 10.66 -14.96
N ASP A 149 -11.64 11.10 -16.24
CA ASP A 149 -12.65 10.56 -17.16
C ASP A 149 -12.45 9.06 -17.40
N THR A 150 -11.21 8.59 -17.43
CA THR A 150 -10.87 7.16 -17.53
C THR A 150 -11.33 6.41 -16.29
N LEU A 151 -11.10 6.96 -15.10
CA LEU A 151 -11.56 6.38 -13.84
C LEU A 151 -13.08 6.36 -13.74
N GLN A 152 -13.75 7.44 -14.16
CA GLN A 152 -15.23 7.48 -14.22
C GLN A 152 -15.79 6.43 -15.19
N ALA A 153 -15.11 6.21 -16.33
CA ALA A 153 -15.51 5.16 -17.27
C ALA A 153 -15.32 3.77 -16.67
N LEU A 154 -14.18 3.50 -16.02
CA LEU A 154 -13.89 2.25 -15.35
C LEU A 154 -14.85 1.98 -14.18
N ALA A 155 -15.20 3.00 -13.41
CA ALA A 155 -16.09 2.90 -12.25
C ALA A 155 -17.57 2.55 -12.60
N ARG A 156 -17.92 2.46 -13.90
CA ARG A 156 -19.21 1.91 -14.34
C ARG A 156 -19.31 0.39 -14.08
N ASP A 157 -18.18 -0.28 -14.01
CA ASP A 157 -18.12 -1.66 -13.54
C ASP A 157 -17.91 -1.67 -12.02
N ALA A 158 -18.89 -2.18 -11.27
CA ALA A 158 -18.84 -2.20 -9.81
C ALA A 158 -17.66 -3.02 -9.24
N ARG A 159 -17.02 -3.86 -10.05
CA ARG A 159 -15.81 -4.59 -9.68
C ARG A 159 -14.58 -3.67 -9.62
N VAL A 160 -14.59 -2.52 -10.31
CA VAL A 160 -13.60 -1.47 -10.09
C VAL A 160 -14.00 -0.72 -8.82
N ALA A 161 -13.49 -1.18 -7.69
CA ALA A 161 -13.99 -0.81 -6.38
C ALA A 161 -13.26 0.40 -5.76
N GLY A 162 -12.08 0.76 -6.27
CA GLY A 162 -11.34 1.87 -5.70
C GLY A 162 -10.09 2.27 -6.49
N ILE A 163 -9.40 3.23 -5.93
CA ILE A 163 -8.12 3.74 -6.45
C ILE A 163 -7.12 3.93 -5.32
N LYS A 164 -5.87 3.52 -5.55
CA LYS A 164 -4.70 4.03 -4.83
C LYS A 164 -4.10 5.16 -5.64
N GLU A 165 -4.22 6.39 -5.13
CA GLU A 165 -3.73 7.59 -5.81
C GLU A 165 -2.36 8.00 -5.28
N CYS A 166 -1.35 8.05 -6.17
CA CYS A 166 0.01 8.51 -5.89
C CYS A 166 0.43 9.56 -6.92
N GLY A 167 0.84 10.72 -6.44
CA GLY A 167 1.34 11.80 -7.32
C GLY A 167 0.27 12.73 -7.86
N GLY A 168 -0.95 12.67 -7.33
CA GLY A 168 -2.00 13.65 -7.57
C GLY A 168 -1.92 14.86 -6.64
N THR A 169 -2.57 15.96 -7.04
CA THR A 169 -2.79 17.12 -6.18
C THR A 169 -3.93 16.87 -5.19
N LEU A 170 -4.02 17.70 -4.13
CA LEU A 170 -5.19 17.66 -3.23
C LEU A 170 -6.50 17.99 -3.96
N GLU A 171 -6.46 18.85 -4.98
CA GLU A 171 -7.60 19.11 -5.85
C GLU A 171 -8.05 17.83 -6.56
N ARG A 172 -7.12 17.09 -7.17
CA ARG A 172 -7.43 15.80 -7.80
C ARG A 172 -7.99 14.79 -6.79
N MET A 173 -7.42 14.72 -5.59
CA MET A 173 -7.91 13.87 -4.52
C MET A 173 -9.37 14.19 -4.17
N SER A 174 -9.69 15.47 -3.98
CA SER A 174 -11.05 15.94 -3.71
C SER A 174 -12.01 15.61 -4.85
N ARG A 175 -11.59 15.80 -6.11
CA ARG A 175 -12.38 15.44 -7.29
C ARG A 175 -12.66 13.93 -7.36
N LEU A 176 -11.66 13.10 -7.10
CA LEU A 176 -11.84 11.63 -7.06
C LEU A 176 -12.90 11.22 -6.03
N VAL A 177 -12.85 11.82 -4.84
CA VAL A 177 -13.82 11.55 -3.76
C VAL A 177 -15.24 11.95 -4.14
N HIS A 178 -15.41 13.10 -4.80
CA HIS A 178 -16.74 13.66 -5.06
C HIS A 178 -17.34 13.27 -6.42
N GLU A 179 -16.48 13.01 -7.42
CA GLU A 179 -16.91 12.79 -8.79
C GLU A 179 -16.86 11.31 -9.21
N THR A 180 -16.46 10.40 -8.31
CA THR A 180 -16.46 8.95 -8.59
C THR A 180 -17.08 8.15 -7.43
N PRO A 181 -17.62 6.96 -7.69
CA PRO A 181 -18.09 6.05 -6.63
C PRO A 181 -16.95 5.21 -6.03
N LEU A 182 -15.69 5.47 -6.42
CA LEU A 182 -14.54 4.66 -6.02
C LEU A 182 -14.16 4.90 -4.56
N ALA A 183 -13.73 3.86 -3.88
CA ALA A 183 -12.98 4.03 -2.64
C ALA A 183 -11.63 4.68 -2.95
N VAL A 184 -11.41 5.90 -2.48
CA VAL A 184 -10.18 6.65 -2.74
C VAL A 184 -9.21 6.48 -1.58
N LEU A 185 -8.04 5.87 -1.86
CA LEU A 185 -6.97 5.68 -0.87
C LEU A 185 -5.73 6.46 -1.31
N SER A 186 -5.21 7.28 -0.41
CA SER A 186 -3.92 7.95 -0.64
C SER A 186 -2.79 6.92 -0.63
N GLY A 187 -1.91 7.00 -1.61
CA GLY A 187 -0.72 6.17 -1.68
C GLY A 187 0.58 6.97 -1.62
N ASP A 188 0.47 8.29 -1.44
CA ASP A 188 1.60 9.19 -1.20
C ASP A 188 1.66 9.52 0.30
N ASP A 189 2.57 8.87 1.00
CA ASP A 189 2.66 8.90 2.45
C ASP A 189 2.85 10.32 3.01
N ASN A 190 3.56 11.21 2.28
CA ASN A 190 3.75 12.61 2.68
C ASN A 190 2.45 13.42 2.63
N GLN A 191 1.45 12.97 1.88
CA GLN A 191 0.16 13.64 1.70
C GLN A 191 -0.99 12.96 2.46
N ASN A 192 -0.76 11.84 3.15
CA ASN A 192 -1.81 11.04 3.76
C ASN A 192 -2.75 11.85 4.67
N PHE A 193 -2.21 12.70 5.55
CA PHE A 193 -3.04 13.53 6.42
C PHE A 193 -3.93 14.50 5.62
N ALA A 194 -3.36 15.20 4.64
CA ALA A 194 -4.09 16.15 3.81
C ALA A 194 -5.14 15.46 2.93
N ALA A 195 -4.82 14.27 2.38
CA ALA A 195 -5.75 13.47 1.60
C ALA A 195 -6.94 13.00 2.44
N LEU A 196 -6.71 12.55 3.68
CA LEU A 196 -7.77 12.17 4.62
C LEU A 196 -8.65 13.39 4.98
N CYS A 197 -8.05 14.58 5.17
CA CYS A 197 -8.80 15.82 5.37
C CYS A 197 -9.63 16.22 4.14
N ALA A 198 -9.18 15.88 2.91
CA ALA A 198 -9.92 16.08 1.67
C ALA A 198 -11.01 15.02 1.42
N GLY A 199 -11.23 14.08 2.35
CA GLY A 199 -12.28 13.08 2.29
C GLY A 199 -11.86 11.72 1.73
N ALA A 200 -10.56 11.45 1.56
CA ALA A 200 -10.09 10.11 1.19
C ALA A 200 -10.56 9.07 2.23
N HIS A 201 -10.99 7.90 1.76
CA HIS A 201 -11.53 6.82 2.58
C HIS A 201 -10.47 6.16 3.46
N GLY A 202 -9.20 6.27 3.05
CA GLY A 202 -8.08 5.69 3.77
C GLY A 202 -6.76 5.94 3.07
N THR A 203 -5.76 5.15 3.45
CA THR A 203 -4.43 5.19 2.84
C THR A 203 -3.87 3.80 2.61
N ILE A 204 -3.02 3.64 1.60
CA ILE A 204 -2.14 2.47 1.46
C ILE A 204 -0.72 2.98 1.72
N ALA A 205 -0.31 2.95 2.98
CA ALA A 205 0.84 3.68 3.50
C ALA A 205 2.03 2.76 3.82
N SER A 206 3.16 2.99 3.15
CA SER A 206 4.41 2.27 3.42
C SER A 206 5.02 2.71 4.75
N SER A 207 4.87 3.99 5.13
CA SER A 207 5.35 4.52 6.41
C SER A 207 4.68 3.89 7.63
N ALA A 208 3.48 3.32 7.46
CA ALA A 208 2.76 2.62 8.54
C ALA A 208 3.43 1.31 8.99
N HIS A 209 4.54 0.88 8.36
CA HIS A 209 5.42 -0.15 8.93
C HIS A 209 6.12 0.35 10.19
N VAL A 210 6.29 1.66 10.33
CA VAL A 210 6.95 2.27 11.50
C VAL A 210 5.90 3.03 12.30
N LEU A 211 5.72 2.64 13.56
CA LEU A 211 4.70 3.21 14.47
C LEU A 211 3.26 3.11 13.90
N PRO A 212 2.80 1.91 13.52
CA PRO A 212 1.49 1.70 12.87
C PRO A 212 0.32 2.24 13.70
N GLU A 213 0.39 2.15 15.03
CA GLU A 213 -0.64 2.62 15.95
C GLU A 213 -0.89 4.13 15.82
N ARG A 214 0.16 4.91 15.52
CA ARG A 214 0.03 6.37 15.33
C ARG A 214 -0.70 6.69 14.03
N HIS A 215 -0.45 5.95 12.95
CA HIS A 215 -1.18 6.11 11.69
C HIS A 215 -2.66 5.75 11.86
N VAL A 216 -2.94 4.63 12.53
CA VAL A 216 -4.31 4.18 12.84
C VAL A 216 -5.01 5.20 13.73
N ARG A 217 -4.34 5.69 14.77
CA ARG A 217 -4.89 6.71 15.68
C ARG A 217 -5.17 8.02 14.98
N MET A 218 -4.27 8.49 14.11
CA MET A 218 -4.47 9.70 13.30
C MET A 218 -5.75 9.58 12.44
N HIS A 219 -5.93 8.45 11.77
CA HIS A 219 -7.12 8.19 10.96
C HIS A 219 -8.40 8.17 11.83
N ALA A 220 -8.39 7.48 12.97
CA ALA A 220 -9.52 7.43 13.88
C ALA A 220 -9.91 8.83 14.39
N LEU A 221 -8.95 9.65 14.78
CA LEU A 221 -9.18 11.01 15.22
C LEU A 221 -9.82 11.89 14.14
N LEU A 222 -9.42 11.73 12.87
CA LEU A 222 -10.05 12.45 11.76
C LEU A 222 -11.50 12.02 11.56
N ARG A 223 -11.80 10.72 11.66
CA ARG A 223 -13.17 10.22 11.59
C ARG A 223 -14.05 10.74 12.73
N ASP A 224 -13.47 10.94 13.91
CA ASP A 224 -14.14 11.50 15.08
C ASP A 224 -14.24 13.04 15.04
N GLY A 225 -13.80 13.69 13.96
CA GLY A 225 -13.80 15.16 13.82
C GLY A 225 -12.72 15.87 14.66
N ARG A 226 -11.79 15.16 15.27
CA ARG A 226 -10.72 15.67 16.15
C ARG A 226 -9.50 16.12 15.31
N LEU A 227 -9.71 17.04 14.41
CA LEU A 227 -8.69 17.52 13.46
C LEU A 227 -7.41 18.02 14.14
N ALA A 228 -7.52 18.75 15.24
CA ALA A 228 -6.34 19.32 15.93
C ALA A 228 -5.43 18.22 16.48
N ASP A 229 -6.01 17.18 17.07
CA ASP A 229 -5.27 16.04 17.64
C ASP A 229 -4.65 15.17 16.53
N ALA A 230 -5.39 14.93 15.45
CA ALA A 230 -4.87 14.21 14.29
C ALA A 230 -3.70 14.96 13.64
N ARG A 231 -3.80 16.29 13.51
CA ARG A 231 -2.73 17.13 12.98
C ARG A 231 -1.48 17.07 13.84
N HIS A 232 -1.61 17.05 15.16
CA HIS A 232 -0.47 16.89 16.06
C HIS A 232 0.31 15.61 15.75
N ILE A 233 -0.38 14.47 15.59
CA ILE A 233 0.25 13.20 15.20
C ILE A 233 0.90 13.32 13.81
N ALA A 234 0.20 13.89 12.83
CA ALA A 234 0.70 14.04 11.47
C ALA A 234 2.01 14.84 11.42
N VAL A 235 2.04 16.00 12.12
CA VAL A 235 3.23 16.85 12.20
C VAL A 235 4.40 16.13 12.86
N ALA A 236 4.14 15.37 13.93
CA ALA A 236 5.18 14.60 14.62
C ALA A 236 5.75 13.47 13.72
N LEU A 237 4.92 12.82 12.90
CA LEU A 237 5.35 11.75 11.98
C LEU A 237 6.08 12.27 10.74
N GLN A 238 5.85 13.52 10.32
CA GLN A 238 6.31 14.04 9.04
C GLN A 238 7.84 13.90 8.80
N PRO A 239 8.74 14.19 9.77
CA PRO A 239 10.18 14.01 9.57
C PRO A 239 10.56 12.54 9.31
N LEU A 240 9.92 11.60 10.01
CA LEU A 240 10.13 10.17 9.82
C LEU A 240 9.63 9.72 8.44
N VAL A 241 8.40 10.13 8.05
CA VAL A 241 7.85 9.81 6.73
C VAL A 241 8.76 10.33 5.62
N ALA A 242 9.21 11.57 5.71
CA ALA A 242 10.15 12.15 4.74
C ALA A 242 11.47 11.35 4.65
N ALA A 243 12.00 10.89 5.78
CA ALA A 243 13.22 10.07 5.81
C ALA A 243 13.00 8.67 5.21
N LEU A 244 11.84 8.05 5.42
CA LEU A 244 11.48 6.75 4.84
C LEU A 244 11.37 6.77 3.30
N PHE A 245 11.28 7.95 2.69
CA PHE A 245 11.23 8.14 1.24
C PHE A 245 12.45 8.91 0.68
N ALA A 246 13.49 9.15 1.50
CA ALA A 246 14.72 9.82 1.05
C ALA A 246 15.55 8.93 0.11
N GLU A 247 15.40 7.62 0.19
CA GLU A 247 15.97 6.64 -0.72
C GLU A 247 14.87 5.70 -1.24
N PRO A 248 15.12 4.88 -2.28
CA PRO A 248 14.09 4.05 -2.89
C PRO A 248 13.41 3.10 -1.89
N ASN A 249 12.07 3.22 -1.76
CA ASN A 249 11.24 2.28 -1.01
C ASN A 249 11.29 0.89 -1.70
N PRO A 250 11.53 -0.24 -0.95
CA PRO A 250 11.36 -0.36 0.50
C PRO A 250 12.65 -0.33 1.34
N ALA A 251 13.80 0.05 0.82
CA ALA A 251 15.08 -0.05 1.53
C ALA A 251 15.09 0.67 2.89
N PRO A 252 14.59 1.94 3.03
CA PRO A 252 14.56 2.61 4.32
C PRO A 252 13.62 1.93 5.33
N VAL A 253 12.46 1.44 4.88
CA VAL A 253 11.51 0.70 5.74
C VAL A 253 12.16 -0.57 6.28
N LYS A 254 12.76 -1.40 5.40
CA LYS A 254 13.44 -2.62 5.83
C LYS A 254 14.61 -2.36 6.77
N ALA A 255 15.34 -1.26 6.59
CA ALA A 255 16.40 -0.84 7.50
C ALA A 255 15.90 -0.58 8.93
N VAL A 256 14.72 0.06 9.07
CA VAL A 256 14.09 0.26 10.38
C VAL A 256 13.63 -1.06 10.98
N LEU A 257 12.94 -1.90 10.19
CA LEU A 257 12.46 -3.21 10.65
C LEU A 257 13.60 -4.14 11.11
N ALA A 258 14.74 -4.11 10.40
CA ALA A 258 15.91 -4.87 10.78
C ALA A 258 16.51 -4.34 12.10
N ALA A 259 16.61 -3.03 12.27
CA ALA A 259 17.07 -2.43 13.52
C ALA A 259 16.17 -2.77 14.72
N GLN A 260 14.88 -2.99 14.47
CA GLN A 260 13.89 -3.44 15.46
C GLN A 260 13.84 -4.96 15.64
N GLY A 261 14.63 -5.75 14.90
CA GLY A 261 14.67 -7.20 14.98
C GLY A 261 13.46 -7.94 14.36
N TRP A 262 12.72 -7.27 13.48
CA TRP A 262 11.57 -7.87 12.81
C TRP A 262 11.95 -8.79 11.65
N CYS A 263 12.93 -8.41 10.85
CA CYS A 263 13.44 -9.18 9.71
C CYS A 263 14.85 -8.70 9.36
N ASP A 264 15.52 -9.40 8.44
CA ASP A 264 16.73 -8.87 7.82
C ASP A 264 16.37 -7.72 6.86
N ASP A 265 17.32 -6.85 6.58
CA ASP A 265 17.16 -5.75 5.62
C ASP A 265 17.49 -6.15 4.17
N GLY A 266 17.52 -7.45 3.90
CA GLY A 266 17.77 -8.03 2.59
C GLY A 266 16.78 -7.54 1.55
N LEU A 267 17.31 -7.21 0.35
CA LEU A 267 16.57 -6.75 -0.81
C LEU A 267 17.00 -7.54 -2.03
N ARG A 268 16.14 -7.63 -3.03
CA ARG A 268 16.52 -8.17 -4.35
C ARG A 268 17.00 -7.07 -5.27
N LEU A 269 18.06 -7.32 -6.02
CA LEU A 269 18.50 -6.39 -7.06
C LEU A 269 17.36 -6.10 -8.05
N PRO A 270 17.21 -4.85 -8.53
CA PRO A 270 18.19 -3.76 -8.44
C PRO A 270 18.12 -2.91 -7.17
N PHE A 271 17.27 -3.25 -6.20
CA PHE A 271 17.30 -2.55 -4.92
C PHE A 271 18.56 -2.90 -4.13
N VAL A 272 19.06 -1.91 -3.41
CA VAL A 272 20.21 -2.02 -2.51
C VAL A 272 19.82 -1.53 -1.12
N PRO A 273 20.47 -1.98 -0.04
CA PRO A 273 20.21 -1.51 1.30
C PRO A 273 20.35 0.00 1.44
N ALA A 274 19.59 0.59 2.35
CA ALA A 274 19.67 2.01 2.68
C ALA A 274 21.08 2.41 3.16
N SER A 275 21.51 3.63 2.82
CA SER A 275 22.82 4.16 3.23
C SER A 275 22.97 4.23 4.74
N ASP A 276 24.22 4.12 5.24
CA ASP A 276 24.50 4.20 6.68
C ASP A 276 24.07 5.54 7.28
N ALA A 277 24.18 6.62 6.49
CA ALA A 277 23.75 7.95 6.91
C ALA A 277 22.23 7.99 7.13
N LEU A 278 21.44 7.40 6.19
CA LEU A 278 20.00 7.33 6.33
C LEU A 278 19.58 6.40 7.48
N ARG A 279 20.24 5.25 7.64
CA ARG A 279 20.02 4.33 8.78
C ARG A 279 20.23 5.03 10.13
N ALA A 280 21.29 5.82 10.27
CA ALA A 280 21.54 6.59 11.48
C ALA A 280 20.45 7.62 11.74
N ARG A 281 20.05 8.38 10.70
CA ARG A 281 18.96 9.36 10.78
C ARG A 281 17.62 8.71 11.19
N LEU A 282 17.28 7.58 10.60
CA LEU A 282 16.03 6.85 10.90
C LEU A 282 16.01 6.38 12.36
N ARG A 283 17.14 5.84 12.89
CA ARG A 283 17.25 5.46 14.31
C ARG A 283 17.00 6.63 15.25
N THR A 284 17.59 7.80 14.97
CA THR A 284 17.38 9.02 15.77
C THR A 284 15.91 9.42 15.76
N LEU A 285 15.28 9.51 14.58
CA LEU A 285 13.87 9.91 14.44
C LEU A 285 12.91 8.94 15.16
N CYS A 286 13.16 7.64 15.08
CA CYS A 286 12.37 6.65 15.82
C CYS A 286 12.51 6.85 17.33
N ALA A 287 13.75 7.02 17.85
CA ALA A 287 13.98 7.21 19.28
C ALA A 287 13.34 8.52 19.81
N GLU A 288 13.39 9.61 19.04
CA GLU A 288 12.72 10.88 19.38
C GLU A 288 11.20 10.69 19.47
N LEU A 289 10.60 9.97 18.52
CA LEU A 289 9.18 9.69 18.53
C LEU A 289 8.78 8.77 19.70
N ASP A 290 9.57 7.78 20.04
CA ASP A 290 9.30 6.89 21.18
C ASP A 290 9.38 7.65 22.51
N ALA A 291 10.33 8.57 22.67
CA ALA A 291 10.48 9.41 23.87
C ALA A 291 9.30 10.40 24.07
N HIS A 292 8.61 10.77 22.98
CA HIS A 292 7.43 11.66 23.01
C HIS A 292 6.10 10.91 23.02
N ALA A 293 6.10 9.58 23.26
CA ALA A 293 4.86 8.83 23.42
C ALA A 293 4.20 9.24 24.75
N PRO A 294 2.94 9.73 24.75
CA PRO A 294 2.25 10.02 26.02
C PRO A 294 2.10 8.72 26.81
N ALA A 295 2.38 8.78 28.12
CA ALA A 295 2.31 7.64 29.04
C ALA A 295 0.94 6.93 29.08
N SER A 296 -0.10 7.48 28.46
CA SER A 296 -1.46 6.94 28.39
C SER A 296 -1.71 5.97 27.22
N ALA A 297 -0.72 5.63 26.41
CA ALA A 297 -0.88 4.68 25.29
C ALA A 297 -0.49 3.23 25.67
N MET A 298 -0.18 2.98 26.95
CA MET A 298 0.21 1.65 27.47
C MET A 298 -0.84 1.06 28.44
N ALA A 299 -2.07 1.53 28.41
CA ALA A 299 -3.17 0.97 29.23
C ALA A 299 -4.31 0.48 28.32
#